data_05a9b7f398625c7df03c5da975a91fe3
#
_entry.id   05a9b7f398625c7df03c5da975a91fe3
#
_cell.length_a   1.000
_cell.length_b   1.000
_cell.length_c   1.000
_cell.angle_alpha   90.00
_cell.angle_beta   90.00
_cell.angle_gamma   90.00
#
_symmetry.space_group_name_H-M   'P 1'
#
loop_
_entity.id
_entity.type
_entity.pdbx_description
1 polymer ?
#
loop_
_entity_poly.entity_id
_entity_poly.type
_entity_poly.pdbx_seq_one_letter_code
_entity_poly.pdbx_strand_id
1 'polypeptide(L)'
;MSTGSSSGQPAVSRMRCLVVLLAVLALSQGSGVTRVPLHKGKSLRKALKEHGLLEDFLKKHPYAISRKYSNLEKVASEPLANYLDCQYFGRISIGTPPQEFTVVFDTGSSDLWVPSVYCKSTACQSHHRFDPAKSSTFQNLNEPLSIQYGTGSMQGFLGLDTVTVSSIVDPQQTVGLSTQEPGSIFTYSEFDGILGLAYPSLASPYSVPVFDNMMQNHLVAQDLFSVYLSRNGQGSMLTLGAIDPTYYTGALHWVPVTVEEYWQFTVDSVTVNGVVVACDGGCQAILDTGTSMLVGPNSDILNIQSAIGATQDQYGMFDINCGNLGSMPSVVFEIHGRKYPLPPSAYTSQDMGFCSSGFQGEGDSQLWILGDVFIREYYSVFDRVNNRLGLAKAI
;
A
#
# COMPACT_ATOMS: atom_id res chain seq x y z
N MET A 1 -16.01 -29.42 82.67
CA MET A 1 -16.20 -28.03 82.44
C MET A 1 -15.33 -27.65 81.26
N SER A 2 -15.88 -27.79 80.10
CA SER A 2 -15.13 -27.76 78.85
C SER A 2 -15.50 -26.52 78.10
N THR A 3 -14.52 -25.72 77.74
CA THR A 3 -14.66 -24.55 76.93
C THR A 3 -14.19 -24.89 75.47
N GLY A 4 -15.13 -24.92 74.58
CA GLY A 4 -14.84 -25.10 73.10
C GLY A 4 -14.37 -23.78 72.49
N SER A 5 -13.24 -23.84 71.80
CA SER A 5 -12.71 -22.75 70.99
C SER A 5 -12.96 -23.07 69.55
N SER A 6 -13.75 -22.25 68.85
CA SER A 6 -13.94 -22.28 67.42
C SER A 6 -12.96 -21.34 66.72
N SER A 7 -12.05 -21.90 65.97
CA SER A 7 -11.09 -21.14 65.14
C SER A 7 -11.75 -20.74 63.82
N GLY A 8 -12.01 -19.46 63.65
CA GLY A 8 -12.36 -18.88 62.36
C GLY A 8 -11.12 -18.73 61.48
N GLN A 9 -11.12 -19.31 60.30
CA GLN A 9 -10.12 -19.02 59.28
C GLN A 9 -10.51 -17.77 58.46
N PRO A 10 -9.55 -16.91 58.12
CA PRO A 10 -9.86 -15.61 57.53
C PRO A 10 -10.19 -15.67 56.03
N ALA A 11 -11.20 -14.90 55.66
CA ALA A 11 -11.73 -14.70 54.32
C ALA A 11 -10.74 -14.03 53.31
N VAL A 12 -9.49 -13.83 53.67
CA VAL A 12 -8.50 -13.07 52.89
C VAL A 12 -7.88 -13.89 51.74
N SER A 13 -7.93 -15.21 51.79
CA SER A 13 -7.29 -16.08 50.79
C SER A 13 -8.08 -16.14 49.45
N ARG A 14 -9.43 -16.03 49.47
CA ARG A 14 -10.26 -16.10 48.26
C ARG A 14 -10.23 -14.82 47.43
N MET A 15 -10.02 -13.67 48.04
CA MET A 15 -9.98 -12.37 47.32
C MET A 15 -8.66 -12.17 46.55
N ARG A 16 -7.53 -12.72 47.06
CA ARG A 16 -6.24 -12.65 46.35
C ARG A 16 -6.19 -13.52 45.09
N CYS A 17 -6.85 -14.68 45.07
CA CYS A 17 -6.93 -15.51 43.87
C CYS A 17 -7.84 -14.91 42.81
N LEU A 18 -8.91 -14.19 43.16
CA LEU A 18 -9.80 -13.54 42.19
C LEU A 18 -9.12 -12.33 41.52
N VAL A 19 -8.34 -11.55 42.30
CA VAL A 19 -7.61 -10.38 41.75
C VAL A 19 -6.48 -10.82 40.83
N VAL A 20 -5.79 -11.93 41.11
CA VAL A 20 -4.75 -12.49 40.27
C VAL A 20 -5.35 -13.08 38.99
N LEU A 21 -6.52 -13.75 39.05
CA LEU A 21 -7.22 -14.25 37.86
C LEU A 21 -7.77 -13.12 36.97
N LEU A 22 -8.26 -12.02 37.53
CA LEU A 22 -8.69 -10.85 36.78
C LEU A 22 -7.50 -10.08 36.18
N ALA A 23 -6.36 -10.01 36.88
CA ALA A 23 -5.13 -9.42 36.34
C ALA A 23 -4.53 -10.28 35.19
N VAL A 24 -4.61 -11.61 35.30
CA VAL A 24 -4.16 -12.51 34.21
C VAL A 24 -5.12 -12.46 33.02
N LEU A 25 -6.43 -12.26 33.23
CA LEU A 25 -7.40 -12.06 32.15
C LEU A 25 -7.26 -10.67 31.48
N ALA A 26 -6.82 -9.65 32.20
CA ALA A 26 -6.53 -8.34 31.64
C ALA A 26 -5.18 -8.28 30.87
N LEU A 27 -4.25 -9.21 31.17
CA LEU A 27 -2.99 -9.35 30.43
C LEU A 27 -3.07 -10.27 29.21
N SER A 28 -4.22 -10.88 28.93
CA SER A 28 -4.45 -11.72 27.76
C SER A 28 -5.16 -11.02 26.60
N GLN A 29 -5.27 -9.70 26.59
CA GLN A 29 -5.48 -8.96 25.34
C GLN A 29 -4.14 -8.90 24.61
N GLY A 30 -3.68 -10.08 24.19
CA GLY A 30 -2.49 -10.21 23.38
C GLY A 30 -2.71 -9.46 22.07
N SER A 31 -1.77 -8.59 21.75
CA SER A 31 -1.57 -8.05 20.41
C SER A 31 -1.68 -9.20 19.40
N GLY A 32 -2.88 -9.40 18.85
CA GLY A 32 -3.16 -10.51 17.95
C GLY A 32 -2.64 -10.20 16.56
N VAL A 33 -2.35 -11.24 15.82
CA VAL A 33 -2.12 -11.13 14.37
C VAL A 33 -3.42 -10.66 13.71
N THR A 34 -3.39 -9.51 13.10
CA THR A 34 -4.57 -8.93 12.43
C THR A 34 -4.44 -9.09 10.93
N ARG A 35 -5.45 -9.71 10.32
CA ARG A 35 -5.53 -9.91 8.88
C ARG A 35 -6.57 -8.97 8.28
N VAL A 36 -6.17 -8.24 7.25
CA VAL A 36 -7.02 -7.36 6.46
C VAL A 36 -7.17 -7.97 5.06
N PRO A 37 -8.32 -8.56 4.72
CA PRO A 37 -8.56 -9.05 3.37
C PRO A 37 -8.49 -7.92 2.36
N LEU A 38 -7.69 -8.10 1.31
CA LEU A 38 -7.62 -7.17 0.20
C LEU A 38 -8.46 -7.71 -0.97
N HIS A 39 -9.28 -6.85 -1.51
CA HIS A 39 -10.14 -7.16 -2.65
C HIS A 39 -9.53 -6.59 -3.92
N LYS A 40 -9.45 -7.41 -4.97
CA LYS A 40 -9.06 -6.93 -6.28
C LYS A 40 -10.24 -6.29 -6.96
N GLY A 41 -10.19 -4.98 -7.14
CA GLY A 41 -11.20 -4.21 -7.84
C GLY A 41 -10.91 -4.01 -9.32
N LYS A 42 -11.70 -3.15 -9.95
CA LYS A 42 -11.52 -2.73 -11.31
C LYS A 42 -10.47 -1.62 -11.38
N SER A 43 -9.51 -1.74 -12.29
CA SER A 43 -8.54 -0.66 -12.49
C SER A 43 -9.21 0.57 -13.10
N LEU A 44 -8.68 1.77 -12.77
CA LEU A 44 -9.14 3.02 -13.36
C LEU A 44 -9.04 3.00 -14.89
N ARG A 45 -7.97 2.41 -15.45
CA ARG A 45 -7.82 2.19 -16.91
C ARG A 45 -9.02 1.46 -17.49
N LYS A 46 -9.44 0.38 -16.85
CA LYS A 46 -10.61 -0.40 -17.28
C LYS A 46 -11.89 0.42 -17.15
N ALA A 47 -12.06 1.14 -16.05
CA ALA A 47 -13.22 2.03 -15.86
C ALA A 47 -13.28 3.12 -16.93
N LEU A 48 -12.17 3.82 -17.20
CA LEU A 48 -12.09 4.83 -18.27
C LEU A 48 -12.37 4.24 -19.66
N LYS A 49 -11.87 3.04 -19.95
CA LYS A 49 -12.12 2.34 -21.22
C LYS A 49 -13.61 1.99 -21.40
N GLU A 50 -14.26 1.50 -20.36
CA GLU A 50 -15.70 1.18 -20.35
C GLU A 50 -16.57 2.41 -20.56
N HIS A 51 -16.13 3.59 -20.10
CA HIS A 51 -16.82 4.86 -20.30
C HIS A 51 -16.41 5.59 -21.60
N GLY A 52 -15.52 5.02 -22.41
CA GLY A 52 -15.01 5.64 -23.64
C GLY A 52 -14.14 6.89 -23.41
N LEU A 53 -13.59 7.05 -22.21
CA LEU A 53 -12.82 8.22 -21.77
C LEU A 53 -11.31 8.00 -21.77
N LEU A 54 -10.85 6.77 -21.98
CA LEU A 54 -9.43 6.42 -21.84
C LEU A 54 -8.55 7.19 -22.84
N GLU A 55 -8.96 7.28 -24.11
CA GLU A 55 -8.17 8.00 -25.12
C GLU A 55 -8.02 9.48 -24.80
N ASP A 56 -9.13 10.13 -24.43
CA ASP A 56 -9.10 11.56 -24.05
C ASP A 56 -8.31 11.80 -22.78
N PHE A 57 -8.35 10.86 -21.83
CA PHE A 57 -7.55 10.90 -20.63
C PHE A 57 -6.05 10.79 -20.97
N LEU A 58 -5.64 9.80 -21.75
CA LEU A 58 -4.24 9.61 -22.18
C LEU A 58 -3.71 10.79 -23.01
N LYS A 59 -4.55 11.40 -23.87
CA LYS A 59 -4.16 12.61 -24.62
C LYS A 59 -3.93 13.83 -23.71
N LYS A 60 -4.72 13.97 -22.63
CA LYS A 60 -4.61 15.08 -21.68
C LYS A 60 -3.49 14.87 -20.66
N HIS A 61 -3.15 13.62 -20.40
CA HIS A 61 -2.14 13.20 -19.45
C HIS A 61 -1.09 12.28 -20.09
N PRO A 62 -0.43 12.75 -21.19
CA PRO A 62 0.66 11.99 -21.81
C PRO A 62 1.78 11.93 -20.76
N TYR A 63 2.11 10.75 -20.27
CA TYR A 63 3.13 10.56 -19.24
C TYR A 63 2.89 11.40 -17.98
N ALA A 64 1.73 11.23 -17.35
CA ALA A 64 1.36 11.95 -16.11
C ALA A 64 2.34 11.68 -14.93
N ILE A 65 3.27 10.78 -15.11
CA ILE A 65 4.27 10.33 -14.15
C ILE A 65 5.48 11.29 -14.07
N SER A 66 5.89 11.91 -15.18
CA SER A 66 7.14 12.69 -15.24
C SER A 66 7.17 14.02 -14.48
N ARG A 67 6.06 14.50 -13.93
CA ARG A 67 6.01 15.77 -13.20
C ARG A 67 6.36 15.71 -11.71
N LYS A 68 6.52 14.52 -11.18
CA LYS A 68 6.60 14.27 -9.75
C LYS A 68 7.97 14.61 -9.11
N TYR A 69 9.03 14.43 -9.85
CA TYR A 69 10.40 14.55 -9.34
C TYR A 69 11.12 15.85 -9.70
N SER A 70 10.46 16.78 -10.43
CA SER A 70 11.12 17.97 -10.94
C SER A 70 11.09 19.21 -10.02
N ASN A 71 10.39 19.17 -8.88
CA ASN A 71 10.33 20.29 -7.95
C ASN A 71 10.68 19.86 -6.52
N LEU A 72 11.97 19.92 -6.21
CA LEU A 72 12.56 19.78 -4.87
C LEU A 72 12.28 20.97 -3.94
N GLU A 73 11.26 21.77 -4.17
CA GLU A 73 10.87 22.87 -3.29
C GLU A 73 9.51 22.61 -2.64
N LYS A 74 9.57 22.10 -1.37
CA LYS A 74 8.62 22.33 -0.25
C LYS A 74 7.12 22.19 -0.49
N VAL A 75 6.67 21.20 -1.25
CA VAL A 75 5.31 20.66 -1.12
C VAL A 75 5.47 19.16 -0.91
N ALA A 76 4.82 18.60 0.12
CA ALA A 76 4.79 17.15 0.32
C ALA A 76 4.20 16.52 -0.96
N SER A 77 5.07 15.99 -1.80
CA SER A 77 4.71 15.37 -3.07
C SER A 77 4.93 13.89 -2.91
N GLU A 78 3.85 13.15 -2.74
CA GLU A 78 3.91 11.71 -2.62
C GLU A 78 3.95 11.04 -3.99
N PRO A 79 4.87 10.09 -4.20
CA PRO A 79 4.98 9.36 -5.45
C PRO A 79 3.94 8.25 -5.56
N LEU A 80 2.83 8.51 -6.21
CA LEU A 80 1.90 7.50 -6.65
C LEU A 80 2.01 7.36 -8.17
N ALA A 81 2.91 6.50 -8.59
CA ALA A 81 3.02 6.10 -9.97
C ALA A 81 1.86 5.16 -10.31
N ASN A 82 1.07 5.53 -11.31
CA ASN A 82 0.11 4.66 -11.97
C ASN A 82 -1.06 4.10 -11.15
N TYR A 83 -1.91 4.97 -10.56
CA TYR A 83 -3.25 4.57 -10.09
C TYR A 83 -4.18 4.02 -11.17
N LEU A 84 -3.83 4.20 -12.45
CA LEU A 84 -4.64 3.70 -13.56
C LEU A 84 -4.89 2.19 -13.47
N ASP A 85 -4.03 1.46 -12.79
CA ASP A 85 -4.13 0.01 -12.68
C ASP A 85 -4.15 -0.50 -11.23
N CYS A 86 -4.19 0.39 -10.19
CA CYS A 86 -4.32 0.00 -8.78
C CYS A 86 -5.59 -0.82 -8.58
N GLN A 87 -5.46 -1.99 -7.98
CA GLN A 87 -6.52 -2.99 -7.97
C GLN A 87 -6.80 -3.60 -6.60
N TYR A 88 -6.04 -3.28 -5.54
CA TYR A 88 -6.17 -3.95 -4.24
C TYR A 88 -6.58 -2.96 -3.15
N PHE A 89 -7.76 -3.19 -2.58
CA PHE A 89 -8.39 -2.34 -1.58
C PHE A 89 -8.81 -3.16 -0.37
N GLY A 90 -8.81 -2.52 0.79
CA GLY A 90 -9.37 -3.10 2.00
C GLY A 90 -10.34 -2.14 2.68
N ARG A 91 -11.01 -2.63 3.72
CA ARG A 91 -11.99 -1.85 4.47
C ARG A 91 -11.43 -1.37 5.79
N ILE A 92 -11.75 -0.12 6.12
CA ILE A 92 -11.52 0.49 7.42
C ILE A 92 -12.80 1.16 7.89
N SER A 93 -12.86 1.54 9.16
CA SER A 93 -13.88 2.46 9.63
C SER A 93 -13.26 3.58 10.46
N ILE A 94 -13.90 4.75 10.43
CA ILE A 94 -13.45 5.97 11.10
C ILE A 94 -14.59 6.50 11.93
N GLY A 95 -14.29 6.90 13.18
CA GLY A 95 -15.22 7.57 14.07
C GLY A 95 -16.03 6.67 15.00
N THR A 96 -16.80 7.32 15.88
CA THR A 96 -17.69 6.69 16.86
C THR A 96 -19.07 7.34 16.81
N PRO A 97 -20.11 6.66 16.27
CA PRO A 97 -20.09 5.31 15.70
C PRO A 97 -19.26 5.23 14.40
N PRO A 98 -18.84 4.00 14.01
CA PRO A 98 -17.96 3.80 12.85
C PRO A 98 -18.65 4.19 11.53
N GLN A 99 -17.90 4.85 10.66
CA GLN A 99 -18.25 5.14 9.27
C GLN A 99 -17.27 4.36 8.37
N GLU A 100 -17.81 3.55 7.47
CA GLU A 100 -17.03 2.59 6.65
C GLU A 100 -16.44 3.24 5.40
N PHE A 101 -15.21 2.85 5.08
CA PHE A 101 -14.48 3.29 3.89
C PHE A 101 -13.71 2.14 3.26
N THR A 102 -13.59 2.18 1.94
CA THR A 102 -12.70 1.32 1.16
C THR A 102 -11.46 2.12 0.81
N VAL A 103 -10.27 1.63 1.20
CA VAL A 103 -9.01 2.35 0.99
C VAL A 103 -7.95 1.48 0.33
N VAL A 104 -7.05 2.14 -0.41
CA VAL A 104 -5.78 1.53 -0.83
C VAL A 104 -4.85 1.50 0.36
N PHE A 105 -4.23 0.35 0.63
CA PHE A 105 -3.13 0.23 1.58
C PHE A 105 -1.82 0.43 0.81
N ASP A 106 -1.22 1.60 0.96
CA ASP A 106 -0.22 2.15 0.06
C ASP A 106 1.14 2.30 0.74
N THR A 107 2.10 1.43 0.39
CA THR A 107 3.47 1.53 0.91
C THR A 107 4.31 2.61 0.23
N GLY A 108 3.75 3.30 -0.76
CA GLY A 108 4.35 4.45 -1.45
C GLY A 108 3.95 5.80 -0.85
N SER A 109 3.08 5.85 0.17
CA SER A 109 2.65 7.08 0.83
C SER A 109 2.48 6.90 2.34
N SER A 110 2.26 7.98 3.10
CA SER A 110 2.29 7.95 4.57
C SER A 110 1.04 8.52 5.25
N ASP A 111 0.19 9.24 4.54
CA ASP A 111 -1.02 9.82 5.11
C ASP A 111 -2.25 8.89 4.98
N LEU A 112 -3.13 8.91 5.98
CA LEU A 112 -4.49 8.41 5.84
C LEU A 112 -5.41 9.57 5.48
N TRP A 113 -6.18 9.44 4.40
CA TRP A 113 -7.24 10.40 4.08
C TRP A 113 -8.45 9.73 3.42
N VAL A 114 -9.62 10.35 3.60
CA VAL A 114 -10.91 9.97 2.99
C VAL A 114 -11.69 11.23 2.60
N PRO A 115 -12.67 11.13 1.70
CA PRO A 115 -13.57 12.25 1.40
C PRO A 115 -14.39 12.66 2.61
N SER A 116 -14.66 13.95 2.74
CA SER A 116 -15.57 14.47 3.76
C SER A 116 -16.88 14.98 3.16
N VAL A 117 -17.89 15.14 4.01
CA VAL A 117 -19.18 15.75 3.61
C VAL A 117 -19.03 17.19 3.13
N TYR A 118 -17.90 17.83 3.41
CA TYR A 118 -17.58 19.17 2.92
C TYR A 118 -17.05 19.19 1.49
N CYS A 119 -16.63 18.04 0.96
CA CYS A 119 -16.18 17.92 -0.43
C CYS A 119 -17.35 17.92 -1.40
N LYS A 120 -17.29 18.83 -2.39
CA LYS A 120 -18.29 18.97 -3.43
C LYS A 120 -17.81 18.56 -4.82
N SER A 121 -16.56 18.09 -4.93
CA SER A 121 -16.03 17.56 -6.18
C SER A 121 -16.84 16.35 -6.66
N THR A 122 -16.89 16.13 -7.95
CA THR A 122 -17.61 14.99 -8.54
C THR A 122 -17.11 13.66 -7.97
N ALA A 123 -15.79 13.54 -7.78
CA ALA A 123 -15.17 12.38 -7.14
C ALA A 123 -15.76 12.09 -5.76
N CYS A 124 -15.89 13.09 -4.91
CA CYS A 124 -16.42 12.90 -3.56
C CYS A 124 -17.91 12.52 -3.53
N GLN A 125 -18.67 12.88 -4.58
CA GLN A 125 -20.09 12.55 -4.63
C GLN A 125 -20.37 11.09 -5.00
N SER A 126 -19.42 10.44 -5.65
CA SER A 126 -19.49 9.02 -6.00
C SER A 126 -18.95 8.09 -4.92
N HIS A 127 -18.37 8.62 -3.85
CA HIS A 127 -17.71 7.87 -2.78
C HIS A 127 -18.38 8.10 -1.41
N HIS A 128 -18.04 7.22 -0.46
CA HIS A 128 -18.40 7.43 0.94
C HIS A 128 -17.69 8.68 1.46
N ARG A 129 -18.39 9.49 2.24
CA ARG A 129 -17.86 10.74 2.79
C ARG A 129 -17.98 10.74 4.30
N PHE A 130 -16.88 11.00 4.98
CA PHE A 130 -16.85 11.12 6.43
C PHE A 130 -17.63 12.36 6.90
N ASP A 131 -18.51 12.17 7.87
CA ASP A 131 -19.24 13.24 8.51
C ASP A 131 -18.71 13.46 9.95
N PRO A 132 -17.89 14.47 10.18
CA PRO A 132 -17.32 14.74 11.51
C PRO A 132 -18.38 15.00 12.58
N ALA A 133 -19.55 15.54 12.19
CA ALA A 133 -20.64 15.82 13.13
C ALA A 133 -21.30 14.54 13.68
N LYS A 134 -21.08 13.40 13.03
CA LYS A 134 -21.58 12.09 13.46
C LYS A 134 -20.59 11.31 14.33
N SER A 135 -19.37 11.79 14.51
CA SER A 135 -18.38 11.12 15.34
C SER A 135 -18.19 11.85 16.67
N SER A 136 -18.44 11.14 17.77
CA SER A 136 -18.24 11.67 19.12
C SER A 136 -16.76 11.74 19.53
N THR A 137 -15.88 11.07 18.79
CA THR A 137 -14.43 11.02 19.03
C THR A 137 -13.64 11.96 18.13
N PHE A 138 -14.30 12.62 17.18
CA PHE A 138 -13.64 13.52 16.24
C PHE A 138 -13.13 14.80 16.89
N GLN A 139 -11.91 15.17 16.57
CA GLN A 139 -11.27 16.43 16.94
C GLN A 139 -10.69 17.10 15.71
N ASN A 140 -11.09 18.34 15.43
CA ASN A 140 -10.53 19.10 14.32
C ASN A 140 -9.16 19.69 14.73
N LEU A 141 -8.10 19.40 14.00
CA LEU A 141 -6.77 19.98 14.23
C LEU A 141 -6.63 21.39 13.66
N ASN A 142 -7.53 21.79 12.75
CA ASN A 142 -7.48 23.05 12.00
C ASN A 142 -6.19 23.23 11.16
N GLU A 143 -5.50 22.14 10.84
CA GLU A 143 -4.32 22.15 9.99
C GLU A 143 -4.73 21.85 8.54
N PRO A 144 -4.32 22.68 7.58
CA PRO A 144 -4.61 22.42 6.17
C PRO A 144 -3.80 21.22 5.66
N LEU A 145 -4.42 20.47 4.75
CA LEU A 145 -3.79 19.34 4.08
C LEU A 145 -3.88 19.54 2.56
N SER A 146 -2.76 19.34 1.87
CA SER A 146 -2.73 19.29 0.41
C SER A 146 -1.74 18.23 -0.03
N ILE A 147 -2.25 17.21 -0.73
CA ILE A 147 -1.44 16.10 -1.21
C ILE A 147 -1.52 16.08 -2.74
N GLN A 148 -0.35 15.99 -3.37
CA GLN A 148 -0.22 15.90 -4.81
C GLN A 148 0.28 14.50 -5.18
N TYR A 149 -0.56 13.74 -5.83
CA TYR A 149 -0.19 12.46 -6.42
C TYR A 149 0.23 12.63 -7.89
N GLY A 150 0.95 11.67 -8.44
CA GLY A 150 1.40 11.74 -9.85
C GLY A 150 0.28 12.03 -10.84
N THR A 151 -0.91 11.57 -10.57
CA THR A 151 -2.08 11.63 -11.47
C THR A 151 -3.29 12.37 -10.89
N GLY A 152 -3.26 12.77 -9.62
CA GLY A 152 -4.38 13.45 -8.95
C GLY A 152 -3.91 14.27 -7.77
N SER A 153 -4.82 14.99 -7.15
CA SER A 153 -4.53 15.74 -5.93
C SER A 153 -5.76 15.78 -5.03
N MET A 154 -5.52 15.99 -3.75
CA MET A 154 -6.56 16.28 -2.79
C MET A 154 -6.18 17.50 -1.96
N GLN A 155 -7.18 18.27 -1.56
CA GLN A 155 -7.04 19.34 -0.59
C GLN A 155 -8.09 19.16 0.51
N GLY A 156 -7.72 19.47 1.75
CA GLY A 156 -8.58 19.29 2.89
C GLY A 156 -7.96 19.80 4.17
N PHE A 157 -8.25 19.13 5.26
CA PHE A 157 -7.73 19.45 6.59
C PHE A 157 -7.51 18.18 7.41
N LEU A 158 -6.70 18.28 8.45
CA LEU A 158 -6.42 17.19 9.38
C LEU A 158 -7.39 17.20 10.56
N GLY A 159 -7.79 16.01 10.97
CA GLY A 159 -8.47 15.74 12.22
C GLY A 159 -7.90 14.54 12.94
N LEU A 160 -8.29 14.34 14.19
CA LEU A 160 -8.04 13.13 14.96
C LEU A 160 -9.36 12.38 15.13
N ASP A 161 -9.33 11.07 14.93
CA ASP A 161 -10.47 10.21 15.26
C ASP A 161 -9.99 8.78 15.55
N THR A 162 -10.91 7.93 15.98
CA THR A 162 -10.68 6.50 16.13
C THR A 162 -10.75 5.85 14.75
N VAL A 163 -9.69 5.14 14.37
CA VAL A 163 -9.62 4.36 13.13
C VAL A 163 -9.60 2.88 13.46
N THR A 164 -10.47 2.11 12.83
CA THR A 164 -10.51 0.65 13.02
C THR A 164 -10.09 -0.03 11.72
N VAL A 165 -9.04 -0.86 11.83
CA VAL A 165 -8.55 -1.69 10.74
C VAL A 165 -8.71 -3.15 11.15
N SER A 166 -9.72 -3.81 10.59
CA SER A 166 -10.11 -5.18 10.99
C SER A 166 -10.39 -5.25 12.50
N SER A 167 -9.55 -5.92 13.28
CA SER A 167 -9.69 -6.06 14.74
C SER A 167 -8.92 -5.02 15.56
N ILE A 168 -8.09 -4.20 14.92
CA ILE A 168 -7.31 -3.15 15.59
C ILE A 168 -8.15 -1.87 15.67
N VAL A 169 -8.30 -1.36 16.89
CA VAL A 169 -8.90 -0.05 17.16
C VAL A 169 -7.77 0.90 17.52
N ASP A 170 -7.50 1.86 16.65
CA ASP A 170 -6.40 2.82 16.78
C ASP A 170 -6.98 4.20 17.17
N PRO A 171 -6.86 4.59 18.44
CA PRO A 171 -7.43 5.84 18.92
C PRO A 171 -6.57 7.03 18.53
N GLN A 172 -7.20 8.19 18.36
CA GLN A 172 -6.52 9.45 18.09
C GLN A 172 -5.59 9.40 16.85
N GLN A 173 -6.01 8.64 15.85
CA GLN A 173 -5.34 8.59 14.56
C GLN A 173 -5.57 9.89 13.79
N THR A 174 -4.51 10.43 13.21
CA THR A 174 -4.59 11.56 12.27
C THR A 174 -5.24 11.12 10.98
N VAL A 175 -6.28 11.83 10.57
CA VAL A 175 -7.03 11.56 9.33
C VAL A 175 -7.13 12.84 8.51
N GLY A 176 -6.74 12.77 7.25
CA GLY A 176 -7.01 13.79 6.25
C GLY A 176 -8.46 13.71 5.79
N LEU A 177 -9.15 14.84 5.81
CA LEU A 177 -10.53 14.96 5.35
C LEU A 177 -10.58 15.86 4.12
N SER A 178 -10.82 15.27 2.94
CA SER A 178 -10.82 16.07 1.72
C SER A 178 -12.01 17.03 1.66
N THR A 179 -11.75 18.21 1.12
CA THR A 179 -12.75 19.22 0.76
C THR A 179 -12.78 19.44 -0.75
N GLN A 180 -11.71 19.03 -1.45
CA GLN A 180 -11.59 19.07 -2.90
C GLN A 180 -10.74 17.90 -3.40
N GLU A 181 -11.22 17.24 -4.45
CA GLU A 181 -10.52 16.20 -5.21
C GLU A 181 -10.65 16.55 -6.71
N PRO A 182 -9.78 17.41 -7.22
CA PRO A 182 -9.85 17.85 -8.60
C PRO A 182 -9.40 16.75 -9.57
N GLY A 183 -10.02 16.74 -10.74
CA GLY A 183 -9.68 15.80 -11.81
C GLY A 183 -10.59 14.59 -11.87
N SER A 184 -10.31 13.70 -12.82
CA SER A 184 -11.16 12.55 -13.14
C SER A 184 -10.70 11.24 -12.47
N ILE A 185 -9.49 11.20 -11.92
CA ILE A 185 -8.89 9.96 -11.39
C ILE A 185 -9.72 9.40 -10.25
N PHE A 186 -9.91 10.19 -9.19
CA PHE A 186 -10.72 9.76 -8.05
C PHE A 186 -12.20 9.58 -8.40
N THR A 187 -12.70 10.22 -9.46
CA THR A 187 -14.09 10.07 -9.91
C THR A 187 -14.42 8.64 -10.35
N TYR A 188 -13.47 7.96 -10.98
CA TYR A 188 -13.64 6.61 -11.53
C TYR A 188 -12.93 5.52 -10.72
N SER A 189 -12.31 5.87 -9.62
CA SER A 189 -11.71 4.91 -8.69
C SER A 189 -12.78 4.15 -7.93
N GLU A 190 -12.52 2.89 -7.56
CA GLU A 190 -13.42 2.07 -6.73
C GLU A 190 -13.15 2.23 -5.22
N PHE A 191 -12.13 2.98 -4.85
CA PHE A 191 -11.76 3.25 -3.46
C PHE A 191 -12.14 4.67 -3.04
N ASP A 192 -12.46 4.84 -1.76
CA ASP A 192 -12.85 6.14 -1.20
C ASP A 192 -11.61 7.00 -0.86
N GLY A 193 -10.53 6.38 -0.40
CA GLY A 193 -9.34 7.08 0.06
C GLY A 193 -8.10 6.20 0.10
N ILE A 194 -7.06 6.70 0.77
CA ILE A 194 -5.74 6.05 0.83
C ILE A 194 -5.30 5.95 2.28
N LEU A 195 -4.72 4.81 2.66
CA LEU A 195 -4.04 4.57 3.92
C LEU A 195 -2.57 4.32 3.63
N GLY A 196 -1.73 5.32 3.89
CA GLY A 196 -0.29 5.26 3.68
C GLY A 196 0.41 4.36 4.72
N LEU A 197 1.40 3.58 4.25
CA LEU A 197 2.18 2.64 5.05
C LEU A 197 3.70 2.85 4.89
N ALA A 198 4.12 3.97 4.30
CA ALA A 198 5.53 4.38 4.23
C ALA A 198 5.98 5.04 5.55
N TYR A 199 7.19 5.58 5.56
CA TYR A 199 7.79 6.17 6.76
C TYR A 199 7.23 7.55 7.12
N PRO A 200 7.31 7.97 8.39
CA PRO A 200 6.82 9.29 8.84
C PRO A 200 7.48 10.48 8.16
N SER A 201 8.70 10.30 7.62
CA SER A 201 9.42 11.36 6.89
C SER A 201 8.67 11.86 5.64
N LEU A 202 7.77 11.03 5.08
CA LEU A 202 6.91 11.39 3.94
C LEU A 202 5.54 11.92 4.36
N ALA A 203 5.16 11.80 5.63
CA ALA A 203 3.86 12.26 6.09
C ALA A 203 3.74 13.78 6.01
N SER A 204 2.54 14.25 5.76
CA SER A 204 2.22 15.68 5.82
C SER A 204 2.52 16.27 7.20
N PRO A 205 2.84 17.55 7.32
CA PRO A 205 3.05 18.20 8.62
C PRO A 205 1.89 17.91 9.58
N TYR A 206 2.20 17.57 10.83
CA TYR A 206 1.25 17.20 11.90
C TYR A 206 0.48 15.89 11.68
N SER A 207 0.80 15.14 10.63
CA SER A 207 0.23 13.82 10.39
C SER A 207 1.10 12.72 10.99
N VAL A 208 0.45 11.69 11.55
CA VAL A 208 1.11 10.47 12.04
C VAL A 208 0.58 9.31 11.23
N PRO A 209 1.45 8.54 10.55
CA PRO A 209 1.02 7.37 9.78
C PRO A 209 0.33 6.32 10.68
N VAL A 210 -0.66 5.63 10.11
CA VAL A 210 -1.49 4.66 10.86
C VAL A 210 -0.65 3.57 11.51
N PHE A 211 0.30 3.00 10.79
CA PHE A 211 1.12 1.91 11.34
C PHE A 211 2.07 2.41 12.44
N ASP A 212 2.55 3.66 12.36
CA ASP A 212 3.34 4.30 13.41
C ASP A 212 2.53 4.53 14.68
N ASN A 213 1.28 4.97 14.55
CA ASN A 213 0.38 5.10 15.69
C ASN A 213 0.07 3.74 16.33
N MET A 214 -0.18 2.71 15.50
CA MET A 214 -0.38 1.34 15.98
C MET A 214 0.84 0.81 16.75
N MET A 215 2.07 1.06 16.28
CA MET A 215 3.30 0.66 16.98
C MET A 215 3.46 1.41 18.31
N GLN A 216 3.28 2.72 18.31
CA GLN A 216 3.39 3.56 19.51
C GLN A 216 2.38 3.16 20.59
N ASN A 217 1.19 2.74 20.21
CA ASN A 217 0.13 2.29 21.09
C ASN A 217 0.18 0.77 21.38
N HIS A 218 1.21 0.05 20.93
CA HIS A 218 1.37 -1.40 21.12
C HIS A 218 0.16 -2.22 20.65
N LEU A 219 -0.47 -1.82 19.53
CA LEU A 219 -1.64 -2.46 18.97
C LEU A 219 -1.33 -3.65 18.06
N VAL A 220 -0.06 -3.80 17.68
CA VAL A 220 0.44 -4.91 16.84
C VAL A 220 1.40 -5.79 17.64
N ALA A 221 1.43 -7.09 17.30
CA ALA A 221 2.29 -8.06 18.01
C ALA A 221 3.78 -7.86 17.73
N GLN A 222 4.11 -7.46 16.51
CA GLN A 222 5.45 -7.12 16.06
C GLN A 222 5.36 -5.85 15.21
N ASP A 223 6.38 -5.00 15.28
CA ASP A 223 6.44 -3.77 14.49
C ASP A 223 6.85 -4.07 13.03
N LEU A 224 6.06 -4.88 12.38
CA LEU A 224 6.15 -5.24 10.97
C LEU A 224 4.76 -5.54 10.40
N PHE A 225 4.63 -5.44 9.11
CA PHE A 225 3.47 -5.95 8.37
C PHE A 225 3.91 -6.71 7.13
N SER A 226 3.01 -7.47 6.55
CA SER A 226 3.32 -8.27 5.36
C SER A 226 2.17 -8.29 4.37
N VAL A 227 2.50 -8.41 3.09
CA VAL A 227 1.54 -8.34 2.00
C VAL A 227 1.67 -9.57 1.10
N TYR A 228 0.54 -10.18 0.84
CA TYR A 228 0.34 -11.20 -0.18
C TYR A 228 -0.69 -10.71 -1.20
N LEU A 229 -0.33 -10.66 -2.46
CA LEU A 229 -1.25 -10.33 -3.55
C LEU A 229 -1.46 -11.56 -4.43
N SER A 230 -2.71 -11.98 -4.53
CA SER A 230 -3.11 -13.14 -5.34
C SER A 230 -3.24 -12.76 -6.81
N ARG A 231 -2.75 -13.59 -7.71
CA ARG A 231 -2.86 -13.39 -9.16
C ARG A 231 -4.31 -13.46 -9.67
N ASN A 232 -5.13 -14.32 -9.06
CA ASN A 232 -6.53 -14.50 -9.45
C ASN A 232 -7.49 -13.53 -8.73
N GLY A 233 -6.96 -12.64 -7.88
CA GLY A 233 -7.72 -11.62 -7.17
C GLY A 233 -8.49 -12.09 -5.94
N GLN A 234 -8.32 -13.36 -5.53
CA GLN A 234 -8.95 -13.90 -4.31
C GLN A 234 -7.89 -14.28 -3.28
N GLY A 235 -8.13 -13.96 -2.02
CA GLY A 235 -7.25 -14.32 -0.91
C GLY A 235 -6.04 -13.40 -0.72
N SER A 236 -5.99 -12.26 -1.39
CA SER A 236 -4.99 -11.22 -1.11
C SER A 236 -5.13 -10.72 0.32
N MET A 237 -4.00 -10.48 1.00
CA MET A 237 -3.99 -10.24 2.43
C MET A 237 -2.90 -9.25 2.83
N LEU A 238 -3.28 -8.26 3.62
CA LEU A 238 -2.38 -7.49 4.47
C LEU A 238 -2.42 -8.08 5.88
N THR A 239 -1.28 -8.47 6.41
CA THR A 239 -1.16 -8.99 7.79
C THR A 239 -0.39 -7.98 8.62
N LEU A 240 -1.03 -7.42 9.64
CA LEU A 240 -0.44 -6.47 10.58
C LEU A 240 0.11 -7.22 11.80
N GLY A 241 1.36 -6.95 12.15
CA GLY A 241 2.02 -7.50 13.32
C GLY A 241 2.56 -8.91 13.18
N ALA A 242 2.59 -9.50 11.96
CA ALA A 242 3.12 -10.84 11.77
C ALA A 242 3.57 -11.14 10.32
N ILE A 243 4.39 -12.19 10.21
CA ILE A 243 4.73 -12.87 8.97
C ILE A 243 3.86 -14.12 8.89
N ASP A 244 3.10 -14.29 7.80
CA ASP A 244 2.22 -15.44 7.63
C ASP A 244 2.85 -16.47 6.66
N PRO A 245 3.36 -17.60 7.16
CA PRO A 245 4.04 -18.59 6.34
C PRO A 245 3.11 -19.33 5.38
N THR A 246 1.81 -19.14 5.46
CA THR A 246 0.85 -19.77 4.54
C THR A 246 0.85 -19.13 3.15
N TYR A 247 1.49 -17.95 2.98
CA TYR A 247 1.48 -17.18 1.73
C TYR A 247 2.78 -17.27 0.92
N TYR A 248 3.79 -17.98 1.40
CA TYR A 248 5.06 -18.09 0.66
C TYR A 248 5.72 -19.47 0.82
N THR A 249 6.70 -19.72 -0.03
CA THR A 249 7.53 -20.92 0.01
C THR A 249 9.01 -20.57 0.15
N GLY A 250 9.78 -21.48 0.75
CA GLY A 250 11.21 -21.28 0.99
C GLY A 250 11.50 -20.33 2.16
N ALA A 251 12.70 -19.76 2.17
CA ALA A 251 13.15 -18.82 3.18
C ALA A 251 12.92 -17.37 2.75
N LEU A 252 12.58 -16.50 3.71
CA LEU A 252 12.62 -15.06 3.52
C LEU A 252 14.06 -14.58 3.33
N HIS A 253 14.26 -13.77 2.31
CA HIS A 253 15.49 -13.06 2.06
C HIS A 253 15.36 -11.61 2.48
N TRP A 254 16.22 -11.17 3.39
CA TRP A 254 16.16 -9.84 3.95
C TRP A 254 17.02 -8.86 3.15
N VAL A 255 16.43 -7.72 2.81
CA VAL A 255 17.05 -6.65 2.02
C VAL A 255 17.01 -5.38 2.87
N PRO A 256 18.13 -4.72 3.16
CA PRO A 256 18.15 -3.51 3.97
C PRO A 256 17.45 -2.35 3.25
N VAL A 257 16.70 -1.55 3.99
CA VAL A 257 16.20 -0.25 3.54
C VAL A 257 17.39 0.71 3.46
N THR A 258 17.51 1.43 2.36
CA THR A 258 18.62 2.36 2.12
C THR A 258 18.29 3.80 2.50
N VAL A 259 17.02 4.18 2.43
CA VAL A 259 16.50 5.51 2.82
C VAL A 259 15.14 5.30 3.49
N GLU A 260 14.97 5.81 4.72
CA GLU A 260 13.75 5.72 5.52
C GLU A 260 12.76 6.82 5.16
N GLU A 261 12.34 6.82 3.91
CA GLU A 261 11.27 7.65 3.33
C GLU A 261 10.22 6.73 2.73
N TYR A 262 10.57 6.11 1.60
CA TYR A 262 9.87 4.96 1.06
C TYR A 262 10.46 3.66 1.61
N TRP A 263 9.86 2.55 1.30
CA TRP A 263 10.45 1.23 1.42
C TRP A 263 11.49 1.03 0.31
N GLN A 264 12.57 1.81 0.40
CA GLN A 264 13.60 1.97 -0.62
C GLN A 264 14.77 1.03 -0.37
N PHE A 265 15.29 0.44 -1.46
CA PHE A 265 16.39 -0.53 -1.43
C PHE A 265 17.18 -0.49 -2.72
N THR A 266 18.31 -1.20 -2.74
CA THR A 266 19.16 -1.32 -3.94
C THR A 266 18.77 -2.55 -4.76
N VAL A 267 18.61 -2.37 -6.07
CA VAL A 267 18.58 -3.41 -7.09
C VAL A 267 19.96 -3.46 -7.71
N ASP A 268 20.59 -4.65 -7.73
CA ASP A 268 21.97 -4.82 -8.23
C ASP A 268 22.02 -4.75 -9.76
N SER A 269 21.04 -5.39 -10.43
CA SER A 269 20.91 -5.39 -11.90
C SER A 269 19.53 -5.91 -12.32
N VAL A 270 19.13 -5.62 -13.58
CA VAL A 270 18.00 -6.26 -14.24
C VAL A 270 18.50 -6.94 -15.52
N THR A 271 18.23 -8.23 -15.67
CA THR A 271 18.70 -9.02 -16.80
C THR A 271 17.55 -9.69 -17.57
N VAL A 272 17.75 -9.81 -18.89
CA VAL A 272 16.90 -10.62 -19.78
C VAL A 272 17.82 -11.56 -20.57
N ASN A 273 17.53 -12.86 -20.53
CA ASN A 273 18.38 -13.90 -21.15
C ASN A 273 19.85 -13.83 -20.71
N GLY A 274 20.11 -13.38 -19.46
CA GLY A 274 21.46 -13.26 -18.90
C GLY A 274 22.21 -12.00 -19.33
N VAL A 275 21.62 -11.13 -20.12
CA VAL A 275 22.18 -9.82 -20.50
C VAL A 275 21.60 -8.74 -19.60
N VAL A 276 22.44 -7.87 -19.04
CA VAL A 276 22.01 -6.70 -18.28
C VAL A 276 21.31 -5.72 -19.22
N VAL A 277 20.08 -5.37 -18.92
CA VAL A 277 19.24 -4.46 -19.72
C VAL A 277 18.85 -3.20 -18.95
N ALA A 278 18.97 -3.23 -17.61
CA ALA A 278 18.66 -2.10 -16.75
C ALA A 278 19.47 -2.19 -15.43
N CYS A 279 19.56 -1.10 -14.69
CA CYS A 279 20.30 -1.00 -13.42
C CYS A 279 21.76 -1.48 -13.55
N ASP A 280 22.45 -1.15 -14.64
CA ASP A 280 23.86 -1.50 -14.80
C ASP A 280 24.71 -0.72 -13.79
N GLY A 281 25.36 -1.46 -12.87
CA GLY A 281 26.07 -0.88 -11.73
C GLY A 281 25.21 -0.57 -10.51
N GLY A 282 23.95 -0.98 -10.51
CA GLY A 282 23.01 -0.82 -9.41
C GLY A 282 22.10 0.40 -9.54
N CYS A 283 20.90 0.30 -8.99
CA CYS A 283 19.92 1.40 -8.94
C CYS A 283 19.10 1.35 -7.65
N GLN A 284 18.38 2.44 -7.35
CA GLN A 284 17.47 2.49 -6.22
C GLN A 284 16.05 2.12 -6.67
N ALA A 285 15.35 1.36 -5.84
CA ALA A 285 13.98 0.97 -6.06
C ALA A 285 13.15 1.13 -4.78
N ILE A 286 11.86 1.27 -4.92
CA ILE A 286 10.89 1.18 -3.82
C ILE A 286 9.95 0.00 -4.06
N LEU A 287 9.46 -0.60 -2.97
CA LEU A 287 8.41 -1.61 -3.02
C LEU A 287 7.08 -0.94 -2.67
N ASP A 288 6.17 -0.89 -3.64
CA ASP A 288 5.00 -0.02 -3.57
C ASP A 288 3.70 -0.77 -3.90
N THR A 289 2.86 -0.98 -2.89
CA THR A 289 1.53 -1.61 -3.00
C THR A 289 0.47 -0.70 -3.61
N GLY A 290 0.72 0.60 -3.71
CA GLY A 290 -0.12 1.59 -4.36
C GLY A 290 0.11 1.70 -5.87
N THR A 291 1.15 1.05 -6.38
CA THR A 291 1.50 1.02 -7.80
C THR A 291 1.30 -0.38 -8.38
N SER A 292 0.62 -0.47 -9.52
CA SER A 292 0.35 -1.77 -10.13
C SER A 292 1.48 -2.30 -11.00
N MET A 293 2.19 -1.43 -11.69
CA MET A 293 3.20 -1.78 -12.70
C MET A 293 4.61 -1.79 -12.11
N LEU A 294 5.56 -2.18 -12.95
CA LEU A 294 6.98 -1.95 -12.75
C LEU A 294 7.35 -0.66 -13.47
N VAL A 295 7.76 0.35 -12.72
CA VAL A 295 8.07 1.67 -13.25
C VAL A 295 9.56 1.95 -13.11
N GLY A 296 10.18 2.52 -14.14
CA GLY A 296 11.60 2.86 -14.11
C GLY A 296 12.00 3.92 -15.12
N PRO A 297 13.28 4.30 -15.17
CA PRO A 297 13.80 5.26 -16.14
C PRO A 297 13.44 4.87 -17.56
N ASN A 298 13.06 5.85 -18.40
CA ASN A 298 12.63 5.59 -19.78
C ASN A 298 13.66 4.75 -20.57
N SER A 299 14.95 5.04 -20.44
CA SER A 299 16.00 4.30 -21.14
C SER A 299 16.01 2.81 -20.78
N ASP A 300 15.92 2.52 -19.50
CA ASP A 300 15.93 1.15 -18.97
C ASP A 300 14.68 0.39 -19.38
N ILE A 301 13.52 1.04 -19.29
CA ILE A 301 12.26 0.45 -19.72
C ILE A 301 12.25 0.16 -21.21
N LEU A 302 12.76 1.06 -22.05
CA LEU A 302 12.86 0.82 -23.50
C LEU A 302 13.77 -0.38 -23.83
N ASN A 303 14.89 -0.55 -23.09
CA ASN A 303 15.77 -1.70 -23.23
C ASN A 303 15.02 -3.01 -22.88
N ILE A 304 14.27 -3.01 -21.75
CA ILE A 304 13.46 -4.17 -21.34
C ILE A 304 12.39 -4.46 -22.39
N GLN A 305 11.61 -3.45 -22.83
CA GLN A 305 10.55 -3.61 -23.82
C GLN A 305 11.09 -4.20 -25.12
N SER A 306 12.23 -3.71 -25.58
CA SER A 306 12.92 -4.26 -26.75
C SER A 306 13.34 -5.72 -26.53
N ALA A 307 13.90 -6.05 -25.36
CA ALA A 307 14.37 -7.39 -25.05
C ALA A 307 13.24 -8.42 -24.92
N ILE A 308 12.04 -8.01 -24.49
CA ILE A 308 10.86 -8.87 -24.40
C ILE A 308 10.01 -8.88 -25.68
N GLY A 309 10.35 -8.04 -26.68
CA GLY A 309 9.65 -7.96 -27.97
C GLY A 309 8.30 -7.23 -27.92
N ALA A 310 8.14 -6.29 -26.99
CA ALA A 310 6.98 -5.41 -26.92
C ALA A 310 7.09 -4.26 -27.93
N THR A 311 5.96 -3.79 -28.47
CA THR A 311 5.88 -2.71 -29.45
C THR A 311 5.09 -1.54 -28.90
N GLN A 312 5.62 -0.32 -29.08
CA GLN A 312 4.94 0.86 -28.59
C GLN A 312 3.79 1.29 -29.51
N ASP A 313 2.62 1.55 -28.94
CA ASP A 313 1.47 2.11 -29.64
C ASP A 313 1.55 3.64 -29.78
N GLN A 314 0.56 4.22 -30.46
CA GLN A 314 0.47 5.68 -30.66
C GLN A 314 0.24 6.50 -29.36
N TYR A 315 -0.12 5.85 -28.24
CA TYR A 315 -0.35 6.46 -26.94
C TYR A 315 0.83 6.27 -25.97
N GLY A 316 1.93 5.64 -26.47
CA GLY A 316 3.11 5.34 -25.66
C GLY A 316 2.99 4.09 -24.80
N MET A 317 1.91 3.31 -24.96
CA MET A 317 1.74 2.03 -24.30
C MET A 317 2.51 0.93 -25.03
N PHE A 318 2.90 -0.12 -24.33
CA PHE A 318 3.62 -1.24 -24.93
C PHE A 318 2.73 -2.46 -25.04
N ASP A 319 2.43 -2.83 -26.28
CA ASP A 319 1.64 -4.00 -26.63
C ASP A 319 2.54 -5.23 -26.76
N ILE A 320 2.00 -6.37 -26.38
CA ILE A 320 2.61 -7.69 -26.48
C ILE A 320 1.69 -8.57 -27.33
N ASN A 321 2.27 -9.30 -28.28
CA ASN A 321 1.50 -10.32 -29.01
C ASN A 321 1.19 -11.48 -28.03
N CYS A 322 -0.09 -11.67 -27.70
CA CYS A 322 -0.53 -12.72 -26.78
C CYS A 322 -0.11 -14.13 -27.21
N GLY A 323 0.06 -14.37 -28.54
CA GLY A 323 0.53 -15.64 -29.08
C GLY A 323 1.98 -15.97 -28.72
N ASN A 324 2.78 -14.96 -28.35
CA ASN A 324 4.21 -15.12 -28.04
C ASN A 324 4.50 -15.41 -26.56
N LEU A 325 3.51 -15.32 -25.67
CA LEU A 325 3.70 -15.44 -24.21
C LEU A 325 4.49 -16.69 -23.81
N GLY A 326 4.27 -17.83 -24.48
CA GLY A 326 4.96 -19.09 -24.19
C GLY A 326 6.45 -19.12 -24.56
N SER A 327 6.92 -18.19 -25.38
CA SER A 327 8.31 -18.10 -25.87
C SER A 327 9.06 -16.87 -25.36
N MET A 328 8.38 -15.96 -24.64
CA MET A 328 9.00 -14.77 -24.11
C MET A 328 9.94 -15.07 -22.94
N PRO A 329 11.01 -14.28 -22.75
CA PRO A 329 11.98 -14.48 -21.68
C PRO A 329 11.44 -14.02 -20.32
N SER A 330 11.98 -14.57 -19.25
CA SER A 330 11.83 -13.96 -17.91
C SER A 330 12.68 -12.69 -17.80
N VAL A 331 12.15 -11.69 -17.12
CA VAL A 331 12.91 -10.52 -16.66
C VAL A 331 13.36 -10.80 -15.23
N VAL A 332 14.66 -10.73 -14.95
CA VAL A 332 15.23 -11.14 -13.68
C VAL A 332 15.80 -9.92 -12.96
N PHE A 333 15.23 -9.58 -11.83
CA PHE A 333 15.78 -8.59 -10.90
C PHE A 333 16.80 -9.29 -9.99
N GLU A 334 18.00 -8.74 -9.87
CA GLU A 334 18.98 -9.15 -8.86
C GLU A 334 18.95 -8.14 -7.73
N ILE A 335 18.66 -8.61 -6.51
CA ILE A 335 18.47 -7.76 -5.33
C ILE A 335 19.26 -8.37 -4.18
N HIS A 336 20.25 -7.65 -3.67
CA HIS A 336 21.09 -8.08 -2.57
C HIS A 336 21.69 -9.48 -2.83
N GLY A 337 22.22 -9.68 -4.05
CA GLY A 337 22.87 -10.91 -4.52
C GLY A 337 21.93 -12.07 -4.81
N ARG A 338 20.59 -11.87 -4.79
CA ARG A 338 19.61 -12.91 -5.09
C ARG A 338 18.77 -12.57 -6.32
N LYS A 339 18.47 -13.57 -7.14
CA LYS A 339 17.69 -13.44 -8.36
C LYS A 339 16.20 -13.61 -8.10
N TYR A 340 15.42 -12.69 -8.66
CA TYR A 340 13.96 -12.64 -8.61
C TYR A 340 13.38 -12.65 -10.03
N PRO A 341 13.22 -13.85 -10.63
CA PRO A 341 12.67 -13.96 -11.98
C PRO A 341 11.18 -13.64 -12.03
N LEU A 342 10.81 -12.77 -12.98
CA LEU A 342 9.43 -12.50 -13.36
C LEU A 342 9.17 -13.20 -14.71
N PRO A 343 8.34 -14.25 -14.75
CA PRO A 343 7.95 -14.90 -16.00
C PRO A 343 7.04 -14.02 -16.83
N PRO A 344 6.86 -14.28 -18.14
CA PRO A 344 5.96 -13.52 -19.00
C PRO A 344 4.54 -13.38 -18.45
N SER A 345 4.03 -14.42 -17.80
CA SER A 345 2.71 -14.40 -17.13
C SER A 345 2.61 -13.42 -15.95
N ALA A 346 3.73 -13.01 -15.37
CA ALA A 346 3.75 -12.03 -14.28
C ALA A 346 3.72 -10.59 -14.78
N TYR A 347 4.52 -10.30 -15.83
CA TYR A 347 4.67 -8.94 -16.34
C TYR A 347 3.80 -8.62 -17.57
N THR A 348 2.90 -9.53 -17.97
CA THR A 348 1.95 -9.27 -19.06
C THR A 348 0.53 -9.21 -18.50
N SER A 349 -0.15 -8.12 -18.79
CA SER A 349 -1.58 -7.99 -18.52
C SER A 349 -2.38 -8.43 -19.75
N GLN A 350 -3.41 -9.24 -19.55
CA GLN A 350 -4.30 -9.70 -20.59
C GLN A 350 -5.71 -9.17 -20.33
N ASP A 351 -6.24 -8.36 -21.24
CA ASP A 351 -7.61 -7.84 -21.18
C ASP A 351 -8.28 -7.90 -22.55
N MET A 352 -9.46 -8.53 -22.64
CA MET A 352 -10.29 -8.67 -23.85
C MET A 352 -9.51 -9.14 -25.11
N GLY A 353 -8.52 -10.04 -24.93
CA GLY A 353 -7.72 -10.57 -26.03
C GLY A 353 -6.52 -9.72 -26.43
N PHE A 354 -6.30 -8.61 -25.75
CA PHE A 354 -5.10 -7.78 -25.89
C PHE A 354 -4.12 -8.08 -24.75
N CYS A 355 -2.85 -8.10 -25.06
CA CYS A 355 -1.79 -8.25 -24.08
C CYS A 355 -0.93 -7.00 -24.04
N SER A 356 -0.67 -6.48 -22.86
CA SER A 356 0.16 -5.30 -22.64
C SER A 356 1.26 -5.57 -21.63
N SER A 357 2.35 -4.84 -21.74
CA SER A 357 3.49 -4.93 -20.83
C SER A 357 3.13 -4.32 -19.49
N GLY A 358 3.58 -4.96 -18.41
CA GLY A 358 3.55 -4.46 -17.04
C GLY A 358 4.71 -3.53 -16.68
N PHE A 359 5.52 -3.13 -17.65
CA PHE A 359 6.61 -2.17 -17.49
C PHE A 359 6.21 -0.81 -18.06
N GLN A 360 6.52 0.25 -17.33
CA GLN A 360 6.22 1.63 -17.73
C GLN A 360 7.40 2.54 -17.47
N GLY A 361 7.73 3.38 -18.46
CA GLY A 361 8.77 4.39 -18.31
C GLY A 361 8.28 5.63 -17.56
N GLU A 362 9.16 6.23 -16.77
CA GLU A 362 8.91 7.46 -16.04
C GLU A 362 10.02 8.48 -16.29
N GLY A 363 9.89 9.25 -17.34
CA GLY A 363 10.71 10.44 -17.63
C GLY A 363 12.20 10.29 -17.28
N ASP A 364 12.72 11.29 -16.56
CA ASP A 364 14.12 11.36 -16.11
C ASP A 364 14.31 10.82 -14.67
N SER A 365 13.29 10.21 -14.06
CA SER A 365 13.41 9.59 -12.75
C SER A 365 14.46 8.48 -12.76
N GLN A 366 15.30 8.44 -11.72
CA GLN A 366 16.28 7.37 -11.54
C GLN A 366 15.79 6.32 -10.53
N LEU A 367 14.63 6.55 -9.91
CA LEU A 367 14.04 5.64 -8.93
C LEU A 367 13.14 4.62 -9.63
N TRP A 368 13.36 3.34 -9.35
CA TRP A 368 12.47 2.28 -9.77
C TRP A 368 11.34 2.08 -8.76
N ILE A 369 10.17 1.66 -9.27
CA ILE A 369 9.03 1.28 -8.45
C ILE A 369 8.65 -0.15 -8.79
N LEU A 370 8.76 -1.04 -7.80
CA LEU A 370 8.32 -2.42 -7.92
C LEU A 370 6.92 -2.54 -7.30
N GLY A 371 5.90 -2.48 -8.15
CA GLY A 371 4.49 -2.52 -7.76
C GLY A 371 3.90 -3.93 -7.73
N ASP A 372 2.58 -4.02 -7.88
CA ASP A 372 1.80 -5.27 -7.79
C ASP A 372 2.33 -6.39 -8.70
N VAL A 373 2.87 -6.06 -9.87
CA VAL A 373 3.48 -7.04 -10.79
C VAL A 373 4.59 -7.82 -10.08
N PHE A 374 5.42 -7.16 -9.27
CA PHE A 374 6.46 -7.79 -8.47
C PHE A 374 5.89 -8.47 -7.22
N ILE A 375 5.03 -7.77 -6.50
CA ILE A 375 4.50 -8.22 -5.20
C ILE A 375 3.62 -9.47 -5.35
N ARG A 376 2.92 -9.64 -6.47
CA ARG A 376 2.19 -10.89 -6.76
C ARG A 376 3.10 -12.12 -6.90
N GLU A 377 4.35 -11.93 -7.29
CA GLU A 377 5.32 -13.01 -7.41
C GLU A 377 6.08 -13.28 -6.12
N TYR A 378 6.21 -12.25 -5.28
CA TYR A 378 7.03 -12.28 -4.08
C TYR A 378 6.28 -11.70 -2.89
N TYR A 379 5.93 -12.59 -1.97
CA TYR A 379 5.42 -12.22 -0.65
C TYR A 379 6.39 -11.25 0.00
N SER A 380 5.87 -10.14 0.51
CA SER A 380 6.66 -9.00 0.94
C SER A 380 6.41 -8.69 2.42
N VAL A 381 7.47 -8.61 3.20
CA VAL A 381 7.46 -8.23 4.63
C VAL A 381 8.14 -6.88 4.77
N PHE A 382 7.51 -5.99 5.53
CA PHE A 382 7.95 -4.63 5.80
C PHE A 382 8.29 -4.52 7.30
N ASP A 383 9.58 -4.66 7.64
CA ASP A 383 10.08 -4.75 9.02
C ASP A 383 10.58 -3.37 9.49
N ARG A 384 9.77 -2.70 10.33
CA ARG A 384 10.06 -1.37 10.88
C ARG A 384 11.09 -1.40 12.02
N VAL A 385 11.23 -2.53 12.71
CA VAL A 385 12.24 -2.65 13.80
C VAL A 385 13.64 -2.64 13.25
N ASN A 386 13.86 -3.37 12.15
CA ASN A 386 15.17 -3.56 11.57
C ASN A 386 15.39 -2.76 10.28
N ASN A 387 14.43 -1.95 9.85
CA ASN A 387 14.43 -1.18 8.60
C ASN A 387 14.89 -2.04 7.43
N ARG A 388 14.11 -3.08 7.12
CA ARG A 388 14.42 -4.05 6.06
C ARG A 388 13.16 -4.62 5.43
N LEU A 389 13.31 -5.10 4.20
CA LEU A 389 12.30 -5.83 3.46
C LEU A 389 12.59 -7.33 3.51
N GLY A 390 11.56 -8.16 3.69
CA GLY A 390 11.65 -9.61 3.57
C GLY A 390 10.95 -10.06 2.29
N LEU A 391 11.65 -10.77 1.41
CA LEU A 391 11.10 -11.26 0.15
C LEU A 391 11.18 -12.78 0.07
N ALA A 392 10.09 -13.42 -0.30
CA ALA A 392 10.04 -14.86 -0.57
C ALA A 392 9.08 -15.17 -1.72
N LYS A 393 9.25 -16.32 -2.38
CA LYS A 393 8.36 -16.71 -3.47
C LYS A 393 6.93 -16.89 -2.95
N ALA A 394 5.98 -16.13 -3.50
CA ALA A 394 4.55 -16.27 -3.20
C ALA A 394 3.99 -17.61 -3.73
N ILE A 395 2.96 -18.14 -3.04
CA ILE A 395 2.25 -19.37 -3.43
C ILE A 395 1.28 -19.16 -4.59
#